data_cb8108f079b26331b794498d4d5aff7a
#
_entry.id   cb8108f079b26331b794498d4d5aff7a
#
_cell.length_a   1.000
_cell.length_b   1.000
_cell.length_c   1.000
_cell.angle_alpha   90.00
_cell.angle_beta   90.00
_cell.angle_gamma   90.00
#
_symmetry.space_group_name_H-M   'P 1'
#
loop_
_entity.id
_entity.type
_entity.pdbx_description
1 polymer ?
#
loop_
_entity_poly.entity_id
_entity_poly.type
_entity_poly.pdbx_seq_one_letter_code
_entity_poly.pdbx_strand_id
1 'polypeptide(L)'
;MSLNSIKFEPADIASLYKNSLVEVNTKQQVLPETKTNAEPIATGWKYLGENKKKTLVVVRNADAVHIPDKQLSFLTKLLAACNLNLADVAIFNFQDHNSSEFNEILNFFKPKVVLLFDVEPGEFGLPMIFPQFQVQGYKDVMFVSSPSLDVIEPDKSLKGKLWVCLKKIFNL
;
A
#
# COMPACT_ATOMS: atom_id res chain seq x y z
N MET A 1 45.04 11.93 23.28
CA MET A 1 44.15 12.36 24.39
C MET A 1 42.83 11.62 24.23
N SER A 2 42.52 10.77 25.17
CA SER A 2 41.38 9.85 25.11
C SER A 2 40.15 10.53 25.70
N LEU A 3 39.06 10.64 24.91
CA LEU A 3 37.79 11.28 25.28
C LEU A 3 36.87 10.40 26.17
N ASN A 4 37.42 9.37 26.80
CA ASN A 4 36.64 8.33 27.48
C ASN A 4 36.43 8.56 28.98
N SER A 5 36.59 9.80 29.52
CA SER A 5 36.50 10.08 30.96
C SER A 5 35.49 11.18 31.34
N ILE A 6 34.50 11.47 30.50
CA ILE A 6 33.45 12.41 30.90
C ILE A 6 32.32 11.60 31.58
N LYS A 7 32.31 11.64 32.92
CA LYS A 7 31.17 11.17 33.72
C LYS A 7 30.18 12.32 33.83
N PHE A 8 29.02 12.15 33.25
CA PHE A 8 27.91 13.08 33.45
C PHE A 8 27.19 12.75 34.76
N GLU A 9 27.08 13.73 35.64
CA GLU A 9 26.21 13.63 36.81
C GLU A 9 24.74 13.73 36.38
N PRO A 10 23.79 13.06 37.06
CA PRO A 10 22.36 13.12 36.72
C PRO A 10 21.80 14.53 36.64
N ALA A 11 22.40 15.49 37.37
CA ALA A 11 22.01 16.90 37.33
C ALA A 11 22.40 17.61 36.02
N ASP A 12 23.51 17.19 35.39
CA ASP A 12 23.96 17.76 34.11
C ASP A 12 23.07 17.35 32.96
N ILE A 13 22.55 16.10 32.99
CA ILE A 13 21.59 15.59 32.03
C ILE A 13 20.24 16.33 32.13
N ALA A 14 19.78 16.62 33.35
CA ALA A 14 18.53 17.39 33.57
C ALA A 14 18.65 18.82 33.05
N SER A 15 19.84 19.42 33.05
CA SER A 15 20.08 20.78 32.52
C SER A 15 20.02 20.84 31.01
N LEU A 16 20.43 19.78 30.29
CA LEU A 16 20.39 19.71 28.83
C LEU A 16 18.97 19.60 28.27
N TYR A 17 18.03 19.11 29.07
CA TYR A 17 16.63 18.90 28.63
C TYR A 17 15.63 19.91 29.20
N LYS A 18 16.13 21.00 29.85
CA LYS A 18 15.27 22.02 30.49
C LYS A 18 14.26 22.69 29.55
N ASN A 19 14.51 22.66 28.24
CA ASN A 19 13.64 23.26 27.24
C ASN A 19 12.88 22.22 26.36
N SER A 20 13.00 20.92 26.68
CA SER A 20 12.39 19.84 25.88
C SER A 20 11.41 18.95 26.65
N LEU A 21 11.26 19.18 27.98
CA LEU A 21 10.29 18.45 28.78
C LEU A 21 8.97 19.23 28.79
N VAL A 22 8.00 18.77 28.04
CA VAL A 22 6.59 19.22 28.16
C VAL A 22 6.00 18.44 29.34
N GLU A 23 5.77 19.11 30.46
CA GLU A 23 4.98 18.53 31.55
C GLU A 23 3.54 18.34 31.09
N VAL A 24 3.11 17.08 31.05
CA VAL A 24 1.70 16.74 30.84
C VAL A 24 0.94 16.97 32.13
N ASN A 25 0.44 18.18 32.33
CA ASN A 25 -0.54 18.47 33.38
C ASN A 25 -1.92 18.05 32.91
N THR A 26 -2.46 17.04 33.57
CA THR A 26 -3.83 16.57 33.45
C THR A 26 -4.81 17.66 33.84
N LYS A 27 -5.34 18.41 32.92
CA LYS A 27 -6.68 19.05 32.98
C LYS A 27 -7.24 19.21 31.59
N GLN A 28 -8.42 18.64 31.40
CA GLN A 28 -9.27 18.68 30.22
C GLN A 28 -9.37 20.08 29.63
N GLN A 29 -9.00 20.23 28.35
CA GLN A 29 -9.68 21.16 27.43
C GLN A 29 -9.68 20.57 26.02
N VAL A 30 -10.86 20.53 25.48
CA VAL A 30 -11.23 20.02 24.16
C VAL A 30 -10.76 20.98 23.06
N LEU A 31 -10.33 20.37 21.88
CA LEU A 31 -10.18 20.95 20.54
C LEU A 31 -8.76 21.38 20.09
N PRO A 32 -8.44 21.20 18.78
CA PRO A 32 -9.12 20.47 17.71
C PRO A 32 -8.29 19.30 17.15
N GLU A 33 -8.97 18.39 16.50
CA GLU A 33 -8.41 17.21 15.84
C GLU A 33 -7.34 17.55 14.79
N THR A 34 -6.09 17.43 15.16
CA THR A 34 -5.03 17.18 14.20
C THR A 34 -5.08 15.68 13.89
N LYS A 35 -5.48 15.33 12.70
CA LYS A 35 -5.47 13.95 12.20
C LYS A 35 -4.04 13.42 12.23
N THR A 36 -3.67 12.89 13.37
CA THR A 36 -2.49 12.03 13.50
C THR A 36 -2.77 10.79 12.68
N ASN A 37 -1.94 10.54 11.67
CA ASN A 37 -1.86 9.25 10.99
C ASN A 37 -1.79 8.16 12.05
N ALA A 38 -2.91 7.56 12.38
CA ALA A 38 -2.94 6.31 13.11
C ALA A 38 -2.39 5.24 12.17
N GLU A 39 -1.14 4.85 12.36
CA GLU A 39 -0.65 3.60 11.83
C GLU A 39 -1.61 2.52 12.32
N PRO A 40 -2.25 1.73 11.43
CA PRO A 40 -3.10 0.64 11.87
C PRO A 40 -2.21 -0.39 12.57
N ILE A 41 -2.57 -0.70 13.80
CA ILE A 41 -1.98 -1.70 14.67
C ILE A 41 -1.75 -3.00 13.88
N ALA A 42 -0.52 -3.43 13.86
CA ALA A 42 0.04 -4.55 13.13
C ALA A 42 -0.78 -5.85 13.22
N THR A 43 -1.60 -6.09 12.24
CA THR A 43 -1.80 -7.44 11.70
C THR A 43 -0.85 -7.53 10.51
N GLY A 44 0.13 -8.39 10.58
CA GLY A 44 1.32 -8.65 9.75
C GLY A 44 1.45 -8.23 8.28
N TRP A 45 0.46 -7.61 7.65
CA TRP A 45 0.49 -7.23 6.23
C TRP A 45 1.13 -5.85 6.03
N LYS A 46 2.26 -5.81 5.33
CA LYS A 46 2.92 -4.56 4.94
C LYS A 46 2.33 -4.06 3.62
N TYR A 47 1.75 -2.88 3.61
CA TYR A 47 1.18 -2.26 2.41
C TYR A 47 1.38 -0.74 2.41
N LEU A 48 1.27 -0.13 1.24
CA LEU A 48 1.36 1.31 1.04
C LEU A 48 -0.02 1.86 0.64
N GLY A 49 -0.44 2.97 1.25
CA GLY A 49 -1.74 3.61 1.02
C GLY A 49 -2.72 3.41 2.17
N GLU A 50 -3.95 3.91 2.02
CA GLU A 50 -4.96 3.90 3.11
C GLU A 50 -6.22 3.08 2.77
N ASN A 51 -6.30 2.50 1.57
CA ASN A 51 -7.41 1.65 1.11
C ASN A 51 -8.82 2.28 1.22
N LYS A 52 -8.94 3.59 1.11
CA LYS A 52 -10.22 4.31 1.30
C LYS A 52 -11.32 3.85 0.33
N LYS A 53 -10.97 3.58 -0.93
CA LYS A 53 -11.92 3.10 -1.95
C LYS A 53 -11.89 1.58 -2.14
N LYS A 54 -11.28 0.84 -1.21
CA LYS A 54 -11.23 -0.62 -1.22
C LYS A 54 -10.69 -1.17 -2.56
N THR A 55 -9.62 -0.56 -3.05
CA THR A 55 -8.91 -0.98 -4.25
C THR A 55 -7.56 -1.54 -3.85
N LEU A 56 -7.38 -2.83 -4.03
CA LEU A 56 -6.13 -3.53 -3.73
C LEU A 56 -5.30 -3.63 -5.01
N VAL A 57 -4.09 -3.14 -4.97
CA VAL A 57 -3.08 -3.28 -6.03
C VAL A 57 -2.04 -4.29 -5.54
N VAL A 58 -1.99 -5.44 -6.18
CA VAL A 58 -1.04 -6.50 -5.87
C VAL A 58 0.09 -6.44 -6.89
N VAL A 59 1.32 -6.35 -6.41
CA VAL A 59 2.54 -6.33 -7.22
C VAL A 59 3.47 -7.44 -6.77
N ARG A 60 4.45 -7.79 -7.62
CA ARG A 60 5.54 -8.71 -7.25
C ARG A 60 6.87 -8.01 -7.48
N ASN A 61 7.61 -7.76 -6.40
CA ASN A 61 8.92 -7.13 -6.46
C ASN A 61 9.85 -7.73 -5.40
N ALA A 62 10.99 -8.27 -5.83
CA ALA A 62 12.00 -8.83 -4.94
C ALA A 62 12.85 -7.75 -4.25
N ASP A 63 13.04 -6.61 -4.90
CA ASP A 63 13.98 -5.57 -4.48
C ASP A 63 13.35 -4.43 -3.68
N ALA A 64 12.05 -4.49 -3.41
CA ALA A 64 11.33 -3.44 -2.68
C ALA A 64 10.34 -4.01 -1.67
N VAL A 65 10.20 -3.37 -0.51
CA VAL A 65 9.20 -3.77 0.50
C VAL A 65 7.78 -3.65 -0.03
N HIS A 66 7.48 -2.62 -0.78
CA HIS A 66 6.17 -2.40 -1.38
C HIS A 66 6.25 -2.36 -2.90
N ILE A 67 6.85 -1.32 -3.46
CA ILE A 67 6.95 -1.08 -4.90
C ILE A 67 8.14 -0.15 -5.16
N PRO A 68 8.95 -0.38 -6.23
CA PRO A 68 10.01 0.56 -6.63
C PRO A 68 9.46 1.92 -7.06
N ASP A 69 10.21 3.00 -6.82
CA ASP A 69 9.79 4.38 -7.10
C ASP A 69 9.38 4.61 -8.56
N LYS A 70 10.08 4.00 -9.50
CA LYS A 70 9.74 4.07 -10.93
C LYS A 70 8.34 3.53 -11.20
N GLN A 71 8.06 2.32 -10.72
CA GLN A 71 6.75 1.68 -10.86
C GLN A 71 5.67 2.46 -10.10
N LEU A 72 5.99 2.99 -8.92
CA LEU A 72 5.08 3.83 -8.13
C LEU A 72 4.69 5.10 -8.89
N SER A 73 5.65 5.76 -9.54
CA SER A 73 5.41 6.95 -10.36
C SER A 73 4.45 6.66 -11.51
N PHE A 74 4.66 5.54 -12.21
CA PHE A 74 3.75 5.12 -13.29
C PHE A 74 2.36 4.75 -12.76
N LEU A 75 2.30 3.97 -11.68
CA LEU A 75 1.05 3.57 -11.03
C LEU A 75 0.26 4.78 -10.54
N THR A 76 0.91 5.77 -9.95
CA THR A 76 0.25 7.00 -9.49
C THR A 76 -0.40 7.76 -10.64
N LYS A 77 0.26 7.85 -11.80
CA LYS A 77 -0.33 8.46 -13.01
C LYS A 77 -1.53 7.66 -13.52
N LEU A 78 -1.44 6.32 -13.47
CA LEU A 78 -2.54 5.44 -13.86
C LEU A 78 -3.75 5.59 -12.93
N LEU A 79 -3.51 5.64 -11.62
CA LEU A 79 -4.56 5.88 -10.62
C LEU A 79 -5.20 7.25 -10.79
N ALA A 80 -4.40 8.31 -11.01
CA ALA A 80 -4.91 9.66 -11.25
C ALA A 80 -5.84 9.71 -12.47
N ALA A 81 -5.52 8.98 -13.55
CA ALA A 81 -6.41 8.84 -14.70
C ALA A 81 -7.74 8.12 -14.36
N CYS A 82 -7.77 7.34 -13.29
CA CYS A 82 -8.99 6.69 -12.77
C CYS A 82 -9.70 7.52 -11.67
N ASN A 83 -9.34 8.79 -11.48
CA ASN A 83 -9.82 9.62 -10.39
C ASN A 83 -9.57 9.01 -8.99
N LEU A 84 -8.43 8.31 -8.87
CA LEU A 84 -7.93 7.72 -7.63
C LEU A 84 -6.60 8.35 -7.25
N ASN A 85 -6.32 8.34 -5.97
CA ASN A 85 -5.01 8.71 -5.42
C ASN A 85 -4.45 7.58 -4.54
N LEU A 86 -3.25 7.76 -4.02
CA LEU A 86 -2.57 6.74 -3.23
C LEU A 86 -3.32 6.39 -1.93
N ALA A 87 -4.07 7.33 -1.34
CA ALA A 87 -4.89 7.07 -0.16
C ALA A 87 -6.13 6.20 -0.47
N ASP A 88 -6.61 6.20 -1.72
CA ASP A 88 -7.77 5.42 -2.14
C ASP A 88 -7.48 3.93 -2.29
N VAL A 89 -6.21 3.55 -2.43
CA VAL A 89 -5.76 2.20 -2.73
C VAL A 89 -4.89 1.62 -1.61
N ALA A 90 -4.71 0.31 -1.61
CA ALA A 90 -3.65 -0.37 -0.87
C ALA A 90 -2.73 -1.06 -1.88
N ILE A 91 -1.44 -0.78 -1.84
CA ILE A 91 -0.42 -1.45 -2.66
C ILE A 91 0.25 -2.49 -1.80
N PHE A 92 0.14 -3.74 -2.20
CA PHE A 92 0.60 -4.91 -1.48
C PHE A 92 1.61 -5.71 -2.33
N ASN A 93 2.80 -5.96 -1.78
CA ASN A 93 3.80 -6.78 -2.45
C ASN A 93 3.58 -8.25 -2.09
N PHE A 94 3.30 -9.06 -3.10
CA PHE A 94 3.00 -10.49 -2.97
C PHE A 94 4.25 -11.38 -3.06
N GLN A 95 5.45 -10.81 -3.10
CA GLN A 95 6.71 -11.56 -3.35
C GLN A 95 6.92 -12.71 -2.35
N ASP A 96 6.71 -12.46 -1.07
CA ASP A 96 6.95 -13.41 0.02
C ASP A 96 5.68 -14.13 0.49
N HIS A 97 4.61 -14.07 -0.29
CA HIS A 97 3.30 -14.62 0.03
C HIS A 97 2.88 -15.72 -0.94
N ASN A 98 1.83 -16.45 -0.57
CA ASN A 98 1.33 -17.57 -1.38
C ASN A 98 -0.20 -17.65 -1.39
N SER A 99 -0.73 -18.54 -2.21
CA SER A 99 -2.17 -18.72 -2.42
C SER A 99 -2.96 -19.13 -1.18
N SER A 100 -2.33 -19.70 -0.15
CA SER A 100 -3.03 -20.10 1.08
C SER A 100 -3.52 -18.90 1.89
N GLU A 101 -2.89 -17.73 1.71
CA GLU A 101 -3.21 -16.48 2.40
C GLU A 101 -4.34 -15.67 1.72
N PHE A 102 -4.86 -16.14 0.58
CA PHE A 102 -5.89 -15.45 -0.20
C PHE A 102 -7.10 -14.98 0.60
N ASN A 103 -7.67 -15.87 1.42
CA ASN A 103 -8.86 -15.51 2.21
C ASN A 103 -8.51 -14.49 3.32
N GLU A 104 -7.32 -14.58 3.89
CA GLU A 104 -6.85 -13.64 4.91
C GLU A 104 -6.62 -12.25 4.32
N ILE A 105 -5.99 -12.19 3.12
CA ILE A 105 -5.79 -10.95 2.36
C ILE A 105 -7.14 -10.30 2.05
N LEU A 106 -8.11 -11.06 1.52
CA LEU A 106 -9.43 -10.53 1.21
C LEU A 106 -10.19 -10.08 2.46
N ASN A 107 -10.08 -10.80 3.57
CA ASN A 107 -10.73 -10.45 4.83
C ASN A 107 -10.12 -9.19 5.45
N PHE A 108 -8.82 -9.00 5.32
CA PHE A 108 -8.11 -7.83 5.84
C PHE A 108 -8.40 -6.58 5.03
N PHE A 109 -8.13 -6.61 3.72
CA PHE A 109 -8.29 -5.44 2.86
C PHE A 109 -9.74 -5.18 2.47
N LYS A 110 -10.61 -6.19 2.49
CA LYS A 110 -12.03 -6.13 2.05
C LYS A 110 -12.18 -5.38 0.72
N PRO A 111 -11.40 -5.75 -0.31
CA PRO A 111 -11.37 -5.01 -1.55
C PRO A 111 -12.67 -5.19 -2.32
N LYS A 112 -13.02 -4.18 -3.12
CA LYS A 112 -14.03 -4.26 -4.19
C LYS A 112 -13.38 -4.51 -5.55
N VAL A 113 -12.14 -4.05 -5.70
CA VAL A 113 -11.34 -4.20 -6.91
C VAL A 113 -9.95 -4.69 -6.52
N VAL A 114 -9.44 -5.66 -7.27
CA VAL A 114 -8.08 -6.19 -7.16
C VAL A 114 -7.40 -6.10 -8.52
N LEU A 115 -6.30 -5.39 -8.57
CA LEU A 115 -5.43 -5.29 -9.74
C LEU A 115 -4.18 -6.12 -9.48
N LEU A 116 -3.98 -7.18 -10.26
CA LEU A 116 -2.82 -8.08 -10.17
C LEU A 116 -1.79 -7.67 -11.22
N PHE A 117 -0.61 -7.27 -10.81
CA PHE A 117 0.53 -6.94 -11.65
C PHE A 117 1.64 -7.97 -11.43
N ASP A 118 1.97 -8.74 -12.47
CA ASP A 118 2.95 -9.82 -12.41
C ASP A 118 2.62 -10.93 -11.39
N VAL A 119 1.33 -11.12 -11.13
CA VAL A 119 0.80 -12.17 -10.26
C VAL A 119 -0.33 -12.89 -11.01
N GLU A 120 -0.17 -14.18 -11.20
CA GLU A 120 -1.20 -14.99 -11.85
C GLU A 120 -2.41 -15.19 -10.90
N PRO A 121 -3.65 -15.23 -11.44
CA PRO A 121 -4.85 -15.42 -10.61
C PRO A 121 -4.79 -16.67 -9.72
N GLY A 122 -4.28 -17.79 -10.24
CA GLY A 122 -4.12 -19.03 -9.49
C GLY A 122 -3.06 -18.94 -8.39
N GLU A 123 -1.96 -18.23 -8.63
CA GLU A 123 -0.93 -17.98 -7.62
C GLU A 123 -1.43 -17.10 -6.48
N PHE A 124 -2.26 -16.12 -6.80
CA PHE A 124 -2.91 -15.28 -5.79
C PHE A 124 -3.94 -16.07 -4.97
N GLY A 125 -4.43 -17.21 -5.47
CA GLY A 125 -5.36 -18.10 -4.77
C GLY A 125 -6.80 -18.06 -5.30
N LEU A 126 -7.01 -17.46 -6.48
CA LEU A 126 -8.32 -17.55 -7.16
C LEU A 126 -8.57 -18.96 -7.68
N PRO A 127 -9.77 -19.51 -7.48
CA PRO A 127 -10.13 -20.86 -7.97
C PRO A 127 -10.41 -20.90 -9.47
N MET A 128 -10.00 -19.88 -10.20
CA MET A 128 -10.23 -19.72 -11.63
C MET A 128 -9.03 -19.09 -12.32
N ILE A 129 -8.83 -19.47 -13.57
CA ILE A 129 -7.83 -18.87 -14.46
C ILE A 129 -8.57 -18.06 -15.50
N PHE A 130 -8.13 -16.83 -15.73
CA PHE A 130 -8.65 -15.96 -16.77
C PHE A 130 -7.50 -15.21 -17.47
N PRO A 131 -7.68 -14.83 -18.74
CA PRO A 131 -6.64 -14.14 -19.50
C PRO A 131 -6.30 -12.76 -18.89
N GLN A 132 -5.07 -12.31 -19.13
CA GLN A 132 -4.66 -10.95 -18.82
C GLN A 132 -5.55 -9.93 -19.56
N PHE A 133 -5.73 -8.76 -18.96
CA PHE A 133 -6.58 -7.69 -19.47
C PHE A 133 -8.06 -8.08 -19.64
N GLN A 134 -8.53 -8.98 -18.77
CA GLN A 134 -9.95 -9.31 -18.66
C GLN A 134 -10.43 -9.00 -17.24
N VAL A 135 -11.61 -8.37 -17.15
CA VAL A 135 -12.28 -8.13 -15.85
C VAL A 135 -13.07 -9.37 -15.47
N GLN A 136 -12.76 -9.93 -14.33
CA GLN A 136 -13.41 -11.14 -13.80
C GLN A 136 -13.98 -10.87 -12.41
N GLY A 137 -15.24 -11.22 -12.16
CA GLY A 137 -15.89 -11.14 -10.86
C GLY A 137 -15.76 -12.44 -10.08
N TYR A 138 -15.42 -12.33 -8.78
CA TYR A 138 -15.45 -13.45 -7.84
C TYR A 138 -15.74 -12.93 -6.43
N LYS A 139 -16.72 -13.51 -5.71
CA LYS A 139 -17.14 -13.10 -4.35
C LYS A 139 -17.36 -11.56 -4.21
N ASP A 140 -18.09 -10.97 -5.15
CA ASP A 140 -18.38 -9.53 -5.19
C ASP A 140 -17.14 -8.63 -5.33
N VAL A 141 -16.01 -9.19 -5.72
CA VAL A 141 -14.76 -8.49 -6.01
C VAL A 141 -14.46 -8.59 -7.49
N MET A 142 -14.06 -7.49 -8.11
CA MET A 142 -13.60 -7.44 -9.49
C MET A 142 -12.09 -7.62 -9.55
N PHE A 143 -11.63 -8.54 -10.38
CA PHE A 143 -10.21 -8.85 -10.58
C PHE A 143 -9.78 -8.51 -11.99
N VAL A 144 -8.57 -7.99 -12.14
CA VAL A 144 -7.85 -7.85 -13.41
C VAL A 144 -6.41 -8.32 -13.20
N SER A 145 -5.96 -9.21 -14.07
CA SER A 145 -4.55 -9.61 -14.16
C SER A 145 -3.87 -8.93 -15.34
N SER A 146 -2.64 -8.54 -15.17
CA SER A 146 -1.81 -7.89 -16.19
C SER A 146 -0.32 -8.18 -15.96
N PRO A 147 0.55 -7.98 -16.97
CA PRO A 147 1.99 -8.05 -16.78
C PRO A 147 2.49 -7.03 -15.76
N SER A 148 3.78 -7.09 -15.43
CA SER A 148 4.42 -6.12 -14.53
C SER A 148 4.29 -4.69 -15.07
N LEU A 149 4.33 -3.73 -14.14
CA LEU A 149 4.25 -2.31 -14.49
C LEU A 149 5.40 -1.86 -15.40
N ASP A 150 6.59 -2.46 -15.27
CA ASP A 150 7.74 -2.17 -16.13
C ASP A 150 7.54 -2.62 -17.59
N VAL A 151 6.78 -3.68 -17.80
CA VAL A 151 6.43 -4.18 -19.15
C VAL A 151 5.32 -3.30 -19.75
N ILE A 152 4.37 -2.87 -18.95
CA ILE A 152 3.23 -2.04 -19.41
C ILE A 152 3.69 -0.61 -19.73
N GLU A 153 4.58 -0.04 -18.92
CA GLU A 153 4.96 1.38 -19.02
C GLU A 153 5.49 1.78 -20.42
N PRO A 154 6.39 1.03 -21.09
CA PRO A 154 6.86 1.39 -22.43
C PRO A 154 5.84 1.05 -23.54
N ASP A 155 4.92 0.13 -23.33
CA ASP A 155 4.03 -0.41 -24.38
C ASP A 155 2.67 0.29 -24.41
N LYS A 156 2.42 1.04 -25.49
CA LYS A 156 1.13 1.74 -25.71
C LYS A 156 -0.04 0.78 -25.87
N SER A 157 0.18 -0.41 -26.47
CA SER A 157 -0.88 -1.40 -26.68
C SER A 157 -1.33 -2.01 -25.37
N LEU A 158 -0.36 -2.40 -24.50
CA LEU A 158 -0.66 -2.95 -23.18
C LEU A 158 -1.33 -1.90 -22.28
N LYS A 159 -0.85 -0.66 -22.30
CA LYS A 159 -1.53 0.46 -21.62
C LYS A 159 -2.96 0.63 -22.10
N GLY A 160 -3.20 0.55 -23.39
CA GLY A 160 -4.55 0.64 -23.96
C GLY A 160 -5.48 -0.48 -23.50
N LYS A 161 -4.99 -1.73 -23.48
CA LYS A 161 -5.75 -2.88 -22.98
C LYS A 161 -6.09 -2.74 -21.50
N LEU A 162 -5.11 -2.37 -20.69
CA LEU A 162 -5.32 -2.12 -19.26
C LEU A 162 -6.33 -0.99 -19.04
N TRP A 163 -6.22 0.10 -19.80
CA TRP A 163 -7.12 1.24 -19.73
C TRP A 163 -8.58 0.88 -20.01
N VAL A 164 -8.84 0.00 -20.99
CA VAL A 164 -10.18 -0.50 -21.28
C VAL A 164 -10.78 -1.24 -20.07
N CYS A 165 -9.96 -2.06 -19.38
CA CYS A 165 -10.39 -2.74 -18.16
C CYS A 165 -10.70 -1.75 -17.03
N LEU A 166 -9.81 -0.77 -16.80
CA LEU A 166 -9.98 0.23 -15.76
C LEU A 166 -11.22 1.10 -15.99
N LYS A 167 -11.48 1.51 -17.23
CA LYS A 167 -12.71 2.23 -17.57
C LYS A 167 -13.97 1.43 -17.21
N LYS A 168 -13.96 0.13 -17.51
CA LYS A 168 -15.08 -0.75 -17.19
C LYS A 168 -15.30 -0.89 -15.68
N ILE A 169 -14.21 -0.98 -14.90
CA ILE A 169 -14.28 -1.17 -13.45
C ILE A 169 -14.71 0.11 -12.73
N PHE A 170 -14.15 1.25 -13.13
CA PHE A 170 -14.36 2.53 -12.44
C PHE A 170 -15.44 3.42 -13.11
N ASN A 171 -16.11 2.92 -14.16
CA ASN A 171 -17.14 3.65 -14.91
C ASN A 171 -16.68 5.05 -15.39
N LEU A 172 -15.52 5.09 -16.07
CA LEU A 172 -14.88 6.31 -16.57
C LEU A 172 -15.30 6.64 -17.99
#